data_19eb401b7432fb709d3c9fd0b7da3774
#
_entry.id   19eb401b7432fb709d3c9fd0b7da3774
#
_cell.length_a   1.000
_cell.length_b   1.000
_cell.length_c   1.000
_cell.angle_alpha   90.00
_cell.angle_beta   90.00
_cell.angle_gamma   90.00
#
_symmetry.space_group_name_H-M   'P 1'
#
loop_
_entity.id
_entity.type
_entity.pdbx_description
1 polymer ?
#
loop_
_entity_poly.entity_id
_entity_poly.type
_entity_poly.pdbx_seq_one_letter_code
_entity_poly.pdbx_strand_id
1 'polypeptide(L)'
;MAMEEKLYSLMHRNDIVCAVSIDPVSGVILRASKPECPELLPPGGCIDSAALKKWWQRRAAPVGQGKIRRILEQLGISTPQEYLVKNLGLSLTDHYWIRPLDMELGWEQVNLFTNDFRDPVGDLQFGLSTENILELPANAFSPSSSTQGELTKKWIIANGKRCLVKGNHGSNSQESLNEVAAALLHRKQGRVPYVTYSTMQMDEHQQIYCVCESFTSDQIELIPAIDVVESKKKDNAASMYEHFIQVCTLHGIPEETVRKFLEYQILSDFVLTNTDQHLN
;
A
#
# COMPACT_ATOMS: atom_id res chain seq x y z
N MET A 1 22.79 -19.16 17.26
CA MET A 1 23.29 -18.20 16.25
C MET A 1 22.74 -16.84 16.66
N ALA A 2 23.60 -15.81 16.83
CA ALA A 2 23.11 -14.46 17.00
C ALA A 2 22.34 -14.07 15.73
N MET A 3 21.12 -13.55 15.87
CA MET A 3 20.39 -13.00 14.73
C MET A 3 21.21 -11.82 14.20
N GLU A 4 21.53 -11.85 12.92
CA GLU A 4 22.21 -10.73 12.25
C GLU A 4 21.19 -9.59 12.17
N GLU A 5 21.48 -8.46 12.82
CA GLU A 5 20.64 -7.27 12.77
C GLU A 5 21.22 -6.28 11.77
N LYS A 6 20.41 -5.80 10.84
CA LYS A 6 20.80 -4.69 9.96
C LYS A 6 20.11 -3.40 10.40
N LEU A 7 20.89 -2.31 10.44
CA LEU A 7 20.42 -1.01 10.92
C LEU A 7 19.98 -0.12 9.76
N TYR A 8 18.85 0.57 9.98
CA TYR A 8 18.25 1.50 9.04
C TYR A 8 17.74 2.74 9.78
N SER A 9 17.60 3.84 9.07
CA SER A 9 16.75 4.95 9.46
C SER A 9 15.36 4.75 8.82
N LEU A 10 14.29 4.77 9.62
CA LEU A 10 12.95 4.99 9.08
C LEU A 10 12.85 6.44 8.70
N MET A 11 12.49 6.70 7.47
CA MET A 11 12.41 8.01 6.85
C MET A 11 10.98 8.37 6.50
N HIS A 12 10.64 9.66 6.57
CA HIS A 12 9.51 10.25 5.88
C HIS A 12 10.07 11.31 4.93
N ARG A 13 10.07 11.04 3.64
CA ARG A 13 10.86 11.80 2.65
C ARG A 13 12.35 11.86 3.06
N ASN A 14 12.89 13.06 3.27
CA ASN A 14 14.26 13.27 3.72
C ASN A 14 14.45 13.37 5.24
N ASP A 15 13.33 13.37 6.00
CA ASP A 15 13.38 13.48 7.45
C ASP A 15 13.54 12.11 8.11
N ILE A 16 14.43 12.04 9.10
CA ILE A 16 14.64 10.84 9.91
C ILE A 16 13.52 10.78 10.97
N VAL A 17 12.71 9.74 10.93
CA VAL A 17 11.66 9.50 11.92
C VAL A 17 12.24 8.81 13.16
N CYS A 18 12.93 7.69 12.97
CA CYS A 18 13.64 6.95 14.02
C CYS A 18 14.62 5.95 13.42
N ALA A 19 15.56 5.46 14.24
CA ALA A 19 16.39 4.31 13.86
C ALA A 19 15.63 3.00 14.11
N VAL A 20 15.79 2.03 13.19
CA VAL A 20 15.20 0.70 13.31
C VAL A 20 16.26 -0.37 13.03
N SER A 21 16.20 -1.49 13.77
CA SER A 21 16.93 -2.70 13.40
C SER A 21 15.97 -3.71 12.80
N ILE A 22 16.37 -4.31 11.68
CA ILE A 22 15.55 -5.25 10.92
C ILE A 22 16.32 -6.57 10.79
N ASP A 23 15.61 -7.68 10.98
CA ASP A 23 16.13 -9.01 10.64
C ASP A 23 16.20 -9.14 9.10
N PRO A 24 17.39 -9.30 8.51
CA PRO A 24 17.55 -9.33 7.06
C PRO A 24 16.88 -10.53 6.38
N VAL A 25 16.60 -11.61 7.12
CA VAL A 25 15.98 -12.82 6.58
C VAL A 25 14.45 -12.72 6.58
N SER A 26 13.86 -12.29 7.70
CA SER A 26 12.40 -12.17 7.81
C SER A 26 11.87 -10.80 7.39
N GLY A 27 12.70 -9.77 7.34
CA GLY A 27 12.30 -8.40 7.05
C GLY A 27 11.51 -7.72 8.18
N VAL A 28 11.51 -8.29 9.39
CA VAL A 28 10.74 -7.79 10.54
C VAL A 28 11.56 -6.78 11.34
N ILE A 29 10.93 -5.69 11.80
CA ILE A 29 11.56 -4.76 12.74
C ILE A 29 11.74 -5.46 14.09
N LEU A 30 12.98 -5.59 14.52
CA LEU A 30 13.36 -6.15 15.83
C LEU A 30 13.27 -5.07 16.92
N ARG A 31 13.85 -3.90 16.65
CA ARG A 31 13.89 -2.77 17.57
C ARG A 31 13.66 -1.45 16.85
N ALA A 32 13.14 -0.48 17.57
CA ALA A 32 13.04 0.92 17.13
C ALA A 32 13.60 1.81 18.24
N SER A 33 14.33 2.85 17.87
CA SER A 33 14.77 3.88 18.80
C SER A 33 13.62 4.80 19.23
N LYS A 34 13.90 5.68 20.18
CA LYS A 34 13.02 6.83 20.41
C LYS A 34 12.95 7.66 19.13
N PRO A 35 11.74 8.12 18.71
CA PRO A 35 11.62 8.94 17.52
C PRO A 35 12.37 10.26 17.64
N GLU A 36 13.01 10.67 16.56
CA GLU A 36 13.61 12.00 16.40
C GLU A 36 12.54 13.02 16.07
N CYS A 37 11.58 12.64 15.20
CA CYS A 37 10.43 13.45 14.79
C CYS A 37 9.13 12.69 15.11
N PRO A 38 8.59 12.78 16.34
CA PRO A 38 7.38 12.04 16.74
C PRO A 38 6.14 12.35 15.89
N GLU A 39 6.04 13.58 15.38
CA GLU A 39 4.96 14.06 14.51
C GLU A 39 4.98 13.41 13.12
N LEU A 40 6.12 12.85 12.72
CA LEU A 40 6.28 12.14 11.45
C LEU A 40 6.14 10.62 11.59
N LEU A 41 5.82 10.11 12.78
CA LEU A 41 5.50 8.68 12.91
C LEU A 41 4.27 8.33 12.06
N PRO A 42 4.28 7.18 11.38
CA PRO A 42 3.09 6.75 10.65
C PRO A 42 1.91 6.60 11.60
N PRO A 43 0.70 7.04 11.24
CA PRO A 43 -0.46 7.03 12.15
C PRO A 43 -0.69 5.69 12.83
N GLY A 44 -0.67 4.58 12.10
CA GLY A 44 -0.82 3.24 12.66
C GLY A 44 0.36 2.73 13.48
N GLY A 45 1.47 3.48 13.56
CA GLY A 45 2.70 3.14 14.29
C GLY A 45 3.08 4.13 15.38
N CYS A 46 2.24 5.15 15.64
CA CYS A 46 2.63 6.29 16.49
C CYS A 46 2.47 6.06 18.01
N ILE A 47 1.72 5.04 18.43
CA ILE A 47 1.43 4.82 19.86
C ILE A 47 2.65 4.32 20.61
N ASP A 48 3.30 3.28 20.09
CA ASP A 48 4.48 2.66 20.69
C ASP A 48 5.28 1.83 19.69
N SER A 49 6.38 1.25 20.15
CA SER A 49 7.24 0.39 19.33
C SER A 49 6.54 -0.88 18.81
N ALA A 50 5.55 -1.41 19.52
CA ALA A 50 4.78 -2.57 19.08
C ALA A 50 3.83 -2.20 17.93
N ALA A 51 3.19 -1.03 18.03
CA ALA A 51 2.35 -0.46 16.97
C ALA A 51 3.19 -0.21 15.70
N LEU A 52 4.40 0.36 15.84
CA LEU A 52 5.30 0.58 14.70
C LEU A 52 5.70 -0.73 14.00
N LYS A 53 6.01 -1.78 14.77
CA LYS A 53 6.30 -3.11 14.22
C LYS A 53 5.10 -3.69 13.48
N LYS A 54 3.90 -3.55 14.03
CA LYS A 54 2.66 -4.02 13.42
C LYS A 54 2.34 -3.25 12.13
N TRP A 55 2.51 -1.93 12.13
CA TRP A 55 2.37 -1.09 10.95
C TRP A 55 3.33 -1.55 9.84
N TRP A 56 4.61 -1.76 10.16
CA TRP A 56 5.61 -2.27 9.20
C TRP A 56 5.24 -3.62 8.61
N GLN A 57 4.73 -4.54 9.43
CA GLN A 57 4.30 -5.86 8.95
C GLN A 57 3.13 -5.77 7.97
N ARG A 58 2.15 -4.89 8.25
CA ARG A 58 1.02 -4.64 7.35
C ARG A 58 1.40 -3.94 6.06
N ARG A 59 2.52 -3.22 6.05
CA ARG A 59 3.01 -2.52 4.87
C ARG A 59 3.42 -3.46 3.74
N ALA A 60 3.89 -4.65 4.03
CA ALA A 60 4.24 -5.64 3.03
C ALA A 60 3.00 -6.16 2.28
N ALA A 61 3.15 -6.48 1.00
CA ALA A 61 2.10 -7.12 0.22
C ALA A 61 1.60 -8.39 0.91
N PRO A 62 0.27 -8.62 1.02
CA PRO A 62 -0.25 -9.76 1.74
C PRO A 62 0.11 -11.09 1.05
N VAL A 63 0.41 -12.11 1.84
CA VAL A 63 0.79 -13.46 1.36
C VAL A 63 -0.30 -14.09 0.48
N GLY A 64 -1.57 -13.74 0.73
CA GLY A 64 -2.73 -14.19 -0.05
C GLY A 64 -2.88 -13.53 -1.41
N GLN A 65 -2.12 -12.44 -1.69
CA GLN A 65 -2.24 -11.70 -2.94
C GLN A 65 -1.80 -12.54 -4.15
N GLY A 66 -2.74 -12.90 -4.99
CA GLY A 66 -2.45 -13.62 -6.23
C GLY A 66 -1.52 -14.82 -6.04
N LYS A 67 -0.42 -14.85 -6.77
CA LYS A 67 0.61 -15.91 -6.72
C LYS A 67 1.88 -15.44 -6.02
N ILE A 68 1.83 -14.36 -5.23
CA ILE A 68 3.01 -13.67 -4.70
C ILE A 68 3.97 -14.62 -3.98
N ARG A 69 3.47 -15.48 -3.12
CA ARG A 69 4.29 -16.44 -2.37
C ARG A 69 5.15 -17.30 -3.29
N ARG A 70 4.55 -17.90 -4.30
CA ARG A 70 5.25 -18.75 -5.26
C ARG A 70 6.30 -17.98 -6.07
N ILE A 71 5.97 -16.73 -6.41
CA ILE A 71 6.87 -15.85 -7.16
C ILE A 71 8.08 -15.48 -6.30
N LEU A 72 7.86 -15.09 -5.03
CA LEU A 72 8.94 -14.78 -4.10
C LEU A 72 9.85 -15.98 -3.85
N GLU A 73 9.28 -17.20 -3.69
CA GLU A 73 10.06 -18.44 -3.58
C GLU A 73 10.95 -18.68 -4.80
N GLN A 74 10.45 -18.42 -6.03
CA GLN A 74 11.23 -18.52 -7.26
C GLN A 74 12.37 -17.48 -7.33
N LEU A 75 12.18 -16.31 -6.70
CA LEU A 75 13.20 -15.26 -6.62
C LEU A 75 14.16 -15.44 -5.44
N GLY A 76 14.04 -16.55 -4.67
CA GLY A 76 14.86 -16.79 -3.49
C GLY A 76 14.58 -15.84 -2.33
N ILE A 77 13.36 -15.30 -2.27
CA ILE A 77 12.89 -14.38 -1.22
C ILE A 77 11.95 -15.16 -0.29
N SER A 78 12.25 -15.14 1.01
CA SER A 78 11.55 -16.00 1.98
C SER A 78 10.22 -15.43 2.43
N THR A 79 10.10 -14.10 2.52
CA THR A 79 8.91 -13.42 3.04
C THR A 79 8.56 -12.15 2.26
N PRO A 80 7.28 -11.71 2.24
CA PRO A 80 6.92 -10.41 1.71
C PRO A 80 7.62 -9.25 2.40
N GLN A 81 7.90 -9.37 3.71
CA GLN A 81 8.63 -8.36 4.46
C GLN A 81 10.11 -8.28 4.04
N GLU A 82 10.75 -9.40 3.73
CA GLU A 82 12.08 -9.39 3.11
C GLU A 82 12.05 -8.67 1.75
N TYR A 83 11.01 -8.93 0.95
CA TYR A 83 10.83 -8.24 -0.32
C TYR A 83 10.59 -6.74 -0.14
N LEU A 84 9.82 -6.36 0.87
CA LEU A 84 9.63 -4.96 1.24
C LEU A 84 10.96 -4.28 1.59
N VAL A 85 11.80 -4.93 2.43
CA VAL A 85 13.14 -4.40 2.81
C VAL A 85 14.05 -4.25 1.59
N LYS A 86 14.05 -5.22 0.67
CA LYS A 86 14.83 -5.15 -0.58
C LYS A 86 14.41 -3.97 -1.47
N ASN A 87 13.17 -3.52 -1.35
CA ASN A 87 12.61 -2.35 -2.02
C ASN A 87 12.57 -1.11 -1.10
N LEU A 88 13.43 -1.06 -0.08
CA LEU A 88 13.55 0.04 0.89
C LEU A 88 12.24 0.44 1.56
N GLY A 89 11.25 -0.43 1.62
CA GLY A 89 9.93 -0.13 2.15
C GLY A 89 9.13 0.89 1.33
N LEU A 90 9.55 1.22 0.12
CA LEU A 90 8.90 2.21 -0.74
C LEU A 90 7.49 1.82 -1.13
N SER A 91 6.63 2.81 -1.28
CA SER A 91 5.24 2.66 -1.69
C SER A 91 4.81 3.79 -2.63
N LEU A 92 3.76 3.51 -3.42
CA LEU A 92 3.02 4.55 -4.13
C LEU A 92 1.82 5.07 -3.32
N THR A 93 1.69 4.69 -2.04
CA THR A 93 0.59 5.15 -1.19
C THR A 93 1.01 6.23 -0.20
N ASP A 94 2.27 6.27 0.17
CA ASP A 94 2.81 7.19 1.17
C ASP A 94 4.29 7.49 0.95
N HIS A 95 4.91 8.29 1.81
CA HIS A 95 6.28 8.79 1.68
C HIS A 95 7.26 8.14 2.67
N TYR A 96 6.86 7.04 3.35
CA TYR A 96 7.73 6.31 4.27
C TYR A 96 8.64 5.34 3.54
N TRP A 97 9.89 5.26 3.99
CA TRP A 97 10.88 4.32 3.48
C TRP A 97 11.98 4.06 4.52
N ILE A 98 12.84 3.10 4.27
CA ILE A 98 13.99 2.81 5.13
C ILE A 98 15.28 3.08 4.38
N ARG A 99 16.17 3.86 4.99
CA ARG A 99 17.50 4.13 4.48
C ARG A 99 18.52 3.28 5.21
N PRO A 100 19.29 2.41 4.51
CA PRO A 100 20.43 1.73 5.13
C PRO A 100 21.42 2.75 5.68
N LEU A 101 22.00 2.51 6.88
CA LEU A 101 22.93 3.47 7.50
C LEU A 101 24.25 3.60 6.75
N ASP A 102 24.60 2.61 5.94
CA ASP A 102 25.80 2.56 5.11
C ASP A 102 25.62 3.19 3.72
N MET A 103 24.46 3.81 3.46
CA MET A 103 24.14 4.42 2.17
C MET A 103 23.68 5.87 2.33
N GLU A 104 24.25 6.75 1.50
CA GLU A 104 23.77 8.12 1.36
C GLU A 104 22.73 8.20 0.24
N LEU A 105 21.46 7.98 0.60
CA LEU A 105 20.33 8.05 -0.30
C LEU A 105 19.38 9.16 0.13
N GLY A 106 18.88 9.95 -0.82
CA GLY A 106 17.83 10.95 -0.63
C GLY A 106 16.51 10.51 -1.25
N TRP A 107 15.41 11.10 -0.80
CA TRP A 107 14.06 10.83 -1.29
C TRP A 107 13.93 10.99 -2.81
N GLU A 108 14.56 12.01 -3.38
CA GLU A 108 14.51 12.31 -4.81
C GLU A 108 15.12 11.20 -5.66
N GLN A 109 16.05 10.42 -5.09
CA GLN A 109 16.72 9.33 -5.80
C GLN A 109 15.93 8.01 -5.77
N VAL A 110 15.06 7.81 -4.77
CA VAL A 110 14.44 6.51 -4.52
C VAL A 110 12.93 6.50 -4.69
N ASN A 111 12.24 7.64 -4.54
CA ASN A 111 10.77 7.67 -4.54
C ASN A 111 10.18 7.13 -5.86
N LEU A 112 9.04 6.46 -5.75
CA LEU A 112 8.32 5.88 -6.89
C LEU A 112 7.40 6.86 -7.61
N PHE A 113 7.20 8.07 -7.06
CA PHE A 113 6.31 9.08 -7.63
C PHE A 113 6.92 9.80 -8.82
N THR A 114 8.23 10.07 -8.76
CA THR A 114 8.95 10.84 -9.80
C THR A 114 9.96 10.00 -10.55
N ASN A 115 10.47 8.92 -9.96
CA ASN A 115 11.40 8.01 -10.62
C ASN A 115 10.65 6.90 -11.35
N ASP A 116 11.20 6.45 -12.46
CA ASP A 116 10.70 5.27 -13.15
C ASP A 116 10.98 4.02 -12.33
N PHE A 117 10.05 3.08 -12.40
CA PHE A 117 10.13 1.80 -11.73
C PHE A 117 9.79 0.66 -12.70
N ARG A 118 10.14 -0.55 -12.31
CA ARG A 118 9.67 -1.79 -12.94
C ARG A 118 8.97 -2.64 -11.89
N ASP A 119 7.99 -3.41 -12.32
CA ASP A 119 7.21 -4.27 -11.44
C ASP A 119 7.24 -5.73 -11.88
N PRO A 120 8.43 -6.40 -11.81
CA PRO A 120 8.59 -7.77 -12.29
C PRO A 120 7.72 -8.77 -11.52
N VAL A 121 7.49 -8.55 -10.23
CA VAL A 121 6.59 -9.39 -9.44
C VAL A 121 5.15 -9.21 -9.91
N GLY A 122 4.72 -7.98 -10.18
CA GLY A 122 3.44 -7.70 -10.80
C GLY A 122 3.32 -8.35 -12.17
N ASP A 123 4.35 -8.26 -13.04
CA ASP A 123 4.37 -8.91 -14.35
C ASP A 123 4.17 -10.42 -14.25
N LEU A 124 4.91 -11.09 -13.37
CA LEU A 124 4.75 -12.52 -13.10
C LEU A 124 3.39 -12.90 -12.55
N GLN A 125 2.78 -12.05 -11.73
CA GLN A 125 1.43 -12.28 -11.23
C GLN A 125 0.40 -12.33 -12.37
N PHE A 126 0.59 -11.52 -13.41
CA PHE A 126 -0.25 -11.49 -14.60
C PHE A 126 0.16 -12.53 -15.67
N GLY A 127 1.19 -13.34 -15.40
CA GLY A 127 1.68 -14.36 -16.33
C GLY A 127 2.47 -13.78 -17.50
N LEU A 128 2.89 -12.53 -17.41
CA LEU A 128 3.74 -11.90 -18.41
C LEU A 128 5.16 -12.46 -18.29
N SER A 129 5.80 -12.77 -19.44
CA SER A 129 7.19 -13.21 -19.44
C SER A 129 8.10 -12.02 -19.09
N THR A 130 8.98 -12.25 -18.14
CA THR A 130 10.07 -11.30 -17.85
C THR A 130 11.36 -12.02 -18.21
N GLU A 131 11.81 -11.87 -19.45
CA GLU A 131 13.01 -12.55 -19.95
C GLU A 131 14.28 -12.22 -19.14
N ASN A 132 14.26 -11.15 -18.30
CA ASN A 132 15.44 -10.70 -17.55
C ASN A 132 15.10 -10.15 -16.14
N ILE A 133 14.36 -10.92 -15.31
CA ILE A 133 14.13 -10.52 -13.90
C ILE A 133 15.46 -10.39 -13.14
N LEU A 134 16.46 -11.21 -13.50
CA LEU A 134 17.77 -11.24 -12.82
C LEU A 134 18.69 -10.08 -13.23
N GLU A 135 18.36 -9.32 -14.27
CA GLU A 135 19.15 -8.19 -14.79
C GLU A 135 18.59 -6.81 -14.38
N LEU A 136 17.76 -6.75 -13.33
CA LEU A 136 17.28 -5.46 -12.86
C LEU A 136 18.44 -4.60 -12.34
N PRO A 137 18.51 -3.31 -12.70
CA PRO A 137 19.45 -2.39 -12.08
C PRO A 137 19.28 -2.42 -10.56
N ALA A 138 20.39 -2.36 -9.82
CA ALA A 138 20.39 -2.41 -8.36
C ALA A 138 19.52 -1.31 -7.68
N ASN A 139 19.13 -0.29 -8.42
CA ASN A 139 18.31 0.85 -7.99
C ASN A 139 16.89 0.85 -8.59
N ALA A 140 16.45 -0.22 -9.25
CA ALA A 140 15.07 -0.34 -9.72
C ALA A 140 14.19 -0.94 -8.63
N PHE A 141 13.50 -0.10 -7.87
CA PHE A 141 12.58 -0.53 -6.81
C PHE A 141 11.22 -0.89 -7.39
N SER A 142 10.57 -1.90 -6.79
CA SER A 142 9.26 -2.40 -7.23
C SER A 142 8.15 -1.96 -6.27
N PRO A 143 7.08 -1.32 -6.77
CA PRO A 143 5.94 -0.93 -5.95
C PRO A 143 5.12 -2.13 -5.45
N SER A 144 5.20 -3.30 -6.08
CA SER A 144 4.47 -4.50 -5.63
C SER A 144 4.87 -4.99 -4.25
N SER A 145 6.02 -4.57 -3.72
CA SER A 145 6.46 -4.96 -2.37
C SER A 145 5.53 -4.45 -1.26
N SER A 146 4.80 -3.35 -1.52
CA SER A 146 3.90 -2.68 -0.57
C SER A 146 2.44 -2.60 -1.06
N THR A 147 2.10 -3.22 -2.19
CA THR A 147 0.75 -3.13 -2.76
C THR A 147 -0.22 -4.01 -1.99
N GLN A 148 -1.25 -3.41 -1.39
CA GLN A 148 -2.20 -4.08 -0.51
C GLN A 148 -3.36 -4.75 -1.27
N GLY A 149 -4.09 -5.66 -0.59
CA GLY A 149 -5.28 -6.37 -1.06
C GLY A 149 -4.98 -7.70 -1.73
N GLU A 150 -5.96 -8.58 -1.84
CA GLU A 150 -5.81 -10.00 -2.23
C GLU A 150 -5.77 -10.24 -3.75
N LEU A 151 -6.45 -9.40 -4.54
CA LEU A 151 -6.43 -9.53 -5.99
C LEU A 151 -5.01 -9.35 -6.54
N THR A 152 -4.73 -10.03 -7.64
CA THR A 152 -3.53 -9.78 -8.46
C THR A 152 -3.48 -8.32 -8.85
N LYS A 153 -2.35 -7.66 -8.61
CA LYS A 153 -2.15 -6.23 -8.90
C LYS A 153 -0.77 -5.99 -9.48
N LYS A 154 -0.68 -4.99 -10.34
CA LYS A 154 0.61 -4.45 -10.77
C LYS A 154 0.51 -2.96 -11.02
N TRP A 155 1.62 -2.29 -10.82
CA TRP A 155 1.77 -0.90 -11.17
C TRP A 155 2.41 -0.77 -12.56
N ILE A 156 1.93 0.19 -13.32
CA ILE A 156 2.48 0.55 -14.63
C ILE A 156 2.65 2.07 -14.72
N ILE A 157 3.54 2.49 -15.59
CA ILE A 157 3.65 3.89 -16.01
C ILE A 157 3.05 3.99 -17.41
N ALA A 158 1.91 4.67 -17.52
CA ALA A 158 1.20 4.88 -18.77
C ALA A 158 1.06 6.37 -19.05
N ASN A 159 1.63 6.84 -20.16
CA ASN A 159 1.63 8.27 -20.53
C ASN A 159 2.17 9.18 -19.41
N GLY A 160 3.21 8.76 -18.71
CA GLY A 160 3.83 9.46 -17.58
C GLY A 160 3.04 9.41 -16.27
N LYS A 161 1.91 8.72 -16.23
CA LYS A 161 1.08 8.55 -15.04
C LYS A 161 1.28 7.17 -14.41
N ARG A 162 1.27 7.13 -13.08
CA ARG A 162 1.30 5.88 -12.32
C ARG A 162 -0.10 5.31 -12.28
N CYS A 163 -0.28 4.09 -12.77
CA CYS A 163 -1.57 3.43 -12.85
C CYS A 163 -1.52 2.06 -12.19
N LEU A 164 -2.55 1.75 -11.39
CA LEU A 164 -2.73 0.43 -10.79
C LEU A 164 -3.66 -0.40 -11.65
N VAL A 165 -3.17 -1.55 -12.09
CA VAL A 165 -3.96 -2.57 -12.77
C VAL A 165 -4.36 -3.62 -11.75
N LYS A 166 -5.65 -3.97 -11.69
CA LYS A 166 -6.20 -5.04 -10.87
C LYS A 166 -6.65 -6.19 -11.75
N GLY A 167 -6.29 -7.39 -11.36
CA GLY A 167 -6.73 -8.64 -11.98
C GLY A 167 -8.05 -9.15 -11.40
N ASN A 168 -8.34 -10.41 -11.70
CA ASN A 168 -9.54 -11.11 -11.27
C ASN A 168 -9.15 -12.45 -10.65
N HIS A 169 -9.98 -13.02 -9.78
CA HIS A 169 -9.80 -14.38 -9.26
C HIS A 169 -10.13 -15.45 -10.30
N GLY A 170 -11.10 -15.17 -11.15
CA GLY A 170 -11.56 -16.09 -12.20
C GLY A 170 -11.33 -15.58 -13.62
N SER A 171 -11.81 -16.34 -14.59
CA SER A 171 -11.69 -16.00 -16.02
C SER A 171 -12.81 -15.10 -16.55
N ASN A 172 -13.85 -14.84 -15.76
CA ASN A 172 -15.05 -14.10 -16.20
C ASN A 172 -14.94 -12.58 -16.05
N SER A 173 -13.82 -12.06 -15.59
CA SER A 173 -13.52 -10.62 -15.42
C SER A 173 -14.55 -9.85 -14.56
N GLN A 174 -15.29 -10.55 -13.69
CA GLN A 174 -16.39 -9.97 -12.93
C GLN A 174 -15.94 -8.85 -11.98
N GLU A 175 -14.83 -9.07 -11.25
CA GLU A 175 -14.31 -8.10 -10.29
C GLU A 175 -13.92 -6.80 -11.01
N SER A 176 -13.24 -6.89 -12.14
CA SER A 176 -12.84 -5.73 -12.93
C SER A 176 -14.05 -4.95 -13.47
N LEU A 177 -15.11 -5.65 -13.92
CA LEU A 177 -16.34 -5.01 -14.38
C LEU A 177 -17.10 -4.35 -13.22
N ASN A 178 -17.12 -4.95 -12.03
CA ASN A 178 -17.73 -4.38 -10.84
C ASN A 178 -17.07 -3.06 -10.43
N GLU A 179 -15.73 -2.98 -10.47
CA GLU A 179 -14.97 -1.73 -10.18
C GLU A 179 -15.39 -0.62 -11.16
N VAL A 180 -15.48 -0.93 -12.44
CA VAL A 180 -15.90 0.05 -13.46
C VAL A 180 -17.36 0.46 -13.28
N ALA A 181 -18.25 -0.48 -12.99
CA ALA A 181 -19.69 -0.21 -12.72
C ALA A 181 -19.86 0.69 -11.48
N ALA A 182 -19.12 0.41 -10.40
CA ALA A 182 -19.10 1.25 -9.20
C ALA A 182 -18.62 2.67 -9.51
N ALA A 183 -17.52 2.81 -10.25
CA ALA A 183 -17.01 4.13 -10.66
C ALA A 183 -18.03 4.91 -11.50
N LEU A 184 -18.77 4.24 -12.40
CA LEU A 184 -19.85 4.86 -13.18
C LEU A 184 -21.03 5.30 -12.31
N LEU A 185 -21.38 4.53 -11.29
CA LEU A 185 -22.42 4.90 -10.31
C LEU A 185 -22.01 6.16 -9.56
N HIS A 186 -20.80 6.19 -8.98
CA HIS A 186 -20.28 7.34 -8.24
C HIS A 186 -20.19 8.58 -9.13
N ARG A 187 -19.77 8.44 -10.38
CA ARG A 187 -19.77 9.53 -11.36
C ARG A 187 -21.15 10.13 -11.58
N LYS A 188 -22.17 9.27 -11.70
CA LYS A 188 -23.56 9.75 -11.85
C LYS A 188 -24.09 10.42 -10.60
N GLN A 189 -23.71 9.95 -9.43
CA GLN A 189 -24.13 10.56 -8.16
C GLN A 189 -23.47 11.91 -7.91
N GLY A 190 -22.17 12.06 -8.26
CA GLY A 190 -21.43 13.32 -8.13
C GLY A 190 -21.36 13.88 -6.71
N ARG A 191 -21.43 13.02 -5.68
CA ARG A 191 -21.57 13.44 -4.29
C ARG A 191 -20.25 13.45 -3.51
N VAL A 192 -19.38 12.52 -3.81
CA VAL A 192 -18.10 12.32 -3.10
C VAL A 192 -16.98 12.09 -4.10
N PRO A 193 -15.73 12.41 -3.76
CA PRO A 193 -14.58 11.97 -4.55
C PRO A 193 -14.54 10.44 -4.65
N TYR A 194 -14.18 9.92 -5.80
CA TYR A 194 -14.09 8.49 -6.06
C TYR A 194 -12.95 8.18 -7.03
N VAL A 195 -12.47 6.94 -7.02
CA VAL A 195 -11.45 6.47 -7.95
C VAL A 195 -12.11 6.08 -9.29
N THR A 196 -11.62 6.68 -10.38
CA THR A 196 -12.12 6.37 -11.72
C THR A 196 -11.42 5.11 -12.23
N TYR A 197 -12.22 4.08 -12.52
CA TYR A 197 -11.75 2.87 -13.17
C TYR A 197 -12.14 2.85 -14.65
N SER A 198 -11.25 2.31 -15.46
CA SER A 198 -11.51 1.95 -16.87
C SER A 198 -11.10 0.49 -17.11
N THR A 199 -11.62 -0.08 -18.19
CA THR A 199 -11.21 -1.42 -18.61
C THR A 199 -9.89 -1.37 -19.34
N MET A 200 -9.07 -2.42 -19.16
CA MET A 200 -7.82 -2.66 -19.87
C MET A 200 -7.78 -4.11 -20.32
N GLN A 201 -7.29 -4.37 -21.50
CA GLN A 201 -6.98 -5.70 -21.98
C GLN A 201 -5.46 -5.78 -22.13
N MET A 202 -4.85 -6.75 -21.48
CA MET A 202 -3.43 -7.06 -21.65
C MET A 202 -3.35 -8.39 -22.35
N ASP A 203 -2.70 -8.36 -23.54
CA ASP A 203 -2.32 -9.51 -24.34
C ASP A 203 -3.43 -10.43 -24.91
N GLU A 204 -3.03 -11.61 -25.39
CA GLU A 204 -3.80 -12.55 -26.19
C GLU A 204 -4.92 -13.27 -25.42
N HIS A 205 -5.05 -13.10 -24.10
CA HIS A 205 -5.94 -13.91 -23.27
C HIS A 205 -7.41 -13.43 -23.22
N GLN A 206 -7.79 -12.39 -23.92
CA GLN A 206 -9.15 -11.82 -23.93
C GLN A 206 -9.72 -11.45 -22.54
N GLN A 207 -8.90 -11.56 -21.49
CA GLN A 207 -9.33 -11.21 -20.13
C GLN A 207 -9.34 -9.68 -19.96
N ILE A 208 -10.43 -9.19 -19.38
CA ILE A 208 -10.58 -7.77 -19.08
C ILE A 208 -10.07 -7.54 -17.65
N TYR A 209 -9.20 -6.56 -17.52
CA TYR A 209 -8.70 -6.04 -16.24
C TYR A 209 -9.27 -4.65 -16.02
N CYS A 210 -9.22 -4.14 -14.80
CA CYS A 210 -9.50 -2.75 -14.55
C CYS A 210 -8.21 -1.99 -14.20
N VAL A 211 -8.19 -0.73 -14.59
CA VAL A 211 -7.07 0.18 -14.35
C VAL A 211 -7.56 1.51 -13.80
N CYS A 212 -6.85 2.02 -12.81
CA CYS A 212 -7.06 3.37 -12.30
C CYS A 212 -5.72 4.13 -12.24
N GLU A 213 -5.79 5.45 -12.47
CA GLU A 213 -4.67 6.33 -12.19
C GLU A 213 -4.46 6.43 -10.67
N SER A 214 -3.21 6.53 -10.22
CA SER A 214 -2.92 6.80 -8.80
C SER A 214 -3.55 8.11 -8.38
N PHE A 215 -4.24 8.11 -7.25
CA PHE A 215 -4.77 9.31 -6.60
C PHE A 215 -3.83 9.87 -5.53
N THR A 216 -2.71 9.20 -5.30
CA THR A 216 -1.59 9.64 -4.48
C THR A 216 -0.51 10.29 -5.34
N SER A 217 0.32 11.11 -4.74
CA SER A 217 1.41 11.81 -5.43
C SER A 217 2.54 12.09 -4.44
N ASP A 218 3.57 12.79 -4.89
CA ASP A 218 4.61 13.34 -4.01
C ASP A 218 4.09 14.41 -3.02
N GLN A 219 2.80 14.80 -3.10
CA GLN A 219 2.14 15.75 -2.18
C GLN A 219 0.96 15.14 -1.42
N ILE A 220 0.49 13.95 -1.81
CA ILE A 220 -0.73 13.33 -1.28
C ILE A 220 -0.44 11.89 -0.87
N GLU A 221 -0.66 11.58 0.40
CA GLU A 221 -0.56 10.24 0.96
C GLU A 221 -1.95 9.63 1.22
N LEU A 222 -2.04 8.33 1.09
CA LEU A 222 -3.19 7.54 1.54
C LEU A 222 -2.89 7.00 2.94
N ILE A 223 -3.76 7.30 3.89
CA ILE A 223 -3.75 6.71 5.22
C ILE A 223 -4.88 5.69 5.29
N PRO A 224 -4.59 4.38 5.41
CA PRO A 224 -5.62 3.35 5.57
C PRO A 224 -6.48 3.58 6.82
N ALA A 225 -7.77 3.23 6.76
CA ALA A 225 -8.68 3.40 7.89
C ALA A 225 -8.21 2.67 9.16
N ILE A 226 -7.54 1.50 9.00
CA ILE A 226 -6.94 0.78 10.11
C ILE A 226 -5.88 1.62 10.83
N ASP A 227 -5.06 2.37 10.09
CA ASP A 227 -4.03 3.21 10.67
C ASP A 227 -4.63 4.43 11.37
N VAL A 228 -5.75 4.95 10.85
CA VAL A 228 -6.51 6.01 11.53
C VAL A 228 -7.01 5.53 12.88
N VAL A 229 -7.72 4.39 12.94
CA VAL A 229 -8.29 3.89 14.20
C VAL A 229 -7.21 3.43 15.20
N GLU A 230 -6.08 2.93 14.73
CA GLU A 230 -4.97 2.52 15.58
C GLU A 230 -4.09 3.68 16.05
N SER A 231 -4.22 4.88 15.48
CA SER A 231 -3.46 6.07 15.91
C SER A 231 -3.85 6.57 17.32
N LYS A 232 -5.00 6.16 17.82
CA LYS A 232 -5.49 6.50 19.17
C LYS A 232 -6.10 5.28 19.84
N LYS A 233 -5.91 5.19 21.16
CA LYS A 233 -6.53 4.13 21.95
C LYS A 233 -8.05 4.35 21.96
N LYS A 234 -8.80 3.32 21.52
CA LYS A 234 -10.26 3.34 21.52
C LYS A 234 -10.81 3.25 22.93
N ASP A 235 -11.83 4.07 23.25
CA ASP A 235 -12.63 3.90 24.46
C ASP A 235 -13.43 2.58 24.36
N ASN A 236 -13.48 1.82 25.45
CA ASN A 236 -14.20 0.55 25.49
C ASN A 236 -15.70 0.71 25.24
N ALA A 237 -16.29 1.85 25.59
CA ALA A 237 -17.71 2.15 25.38
C ALA A 237 -18.02 2.61 23.94
N ALA A 238 -17.03 3.08 23.19
CA ALA A 238 -17.24 3.56 21.82
C ALA A 238 -17.28 2.41 20.82
N SER A 239 -18.18 2.52 19.83
CA SER A 239 -18.13 1.66 18.64
C SER A 239 -16.91 1.99 17.77
N MET A 240 -16.55 1.10 16.84
CA MET A 240 -15.48 1.39 15.87
C MET A 240 -15.86 2.58 14.97
N TYR A 241 -17.13 2.67 14.59
CA TYR A 241 -17.68 3.79 13.82
C TYR A 241 -17.47 5.14 14.52
N GLU A 242 -17.87 5.24 15.79
CA GLU A 242 -17.68 6.47 16.57
C GLU A 242 -16.21 6.78 16.80
N HIS A 243 -15.39 5.76 17.07
CA HIS A 243 -13.96 5.94 17.24
C HIS A 243 -13.29 6.50 16.00
N PHE A 244 -13.62 5.96 14.80
CA PHE A 244 -13.10 6.47 13.54
C PHE A 244 -13.46 7.94 13.32
N ILE A 245 -14.73 8.32 13.58
CA ILE A 245 -15.19 9.70 13.47
C ILE A 245 -14.40 10.61 14.44
N GLN A 246 -14.27 10.19 15.70
CA GLN A 246 -13.52 10.95 16.71
C GLN A 246 -12.07 11.19 16.27
N VAL A 247 -11.39 10.15 15.77
CA VAL A 247 -10.00 10.28 15.33
C VAL A 247 -9.89 11.22 14.13
N CYS A 248 -10.75 11.07 13.11
CA CYS A 248 -10.79 11.99 11.98
C CYS A 248 -11.02 13.44 12.42
N THR A 249 -11.91 13.66 13.38
CA THR A 249 -12.20 15.00 13.92
C THR A 249 -11.00 15.59 14.66
N LEU A 250 -10.27 14.79 15.43
CA LEU A 250 -9.02 15.21 16.07
C LEU A 250 -7.94 15.64 15.07
N HIS A 251 -7.97 15.10 13.86
CA HIS A 251 -7.09 15.49 12.73
C HIS A 251 -7.68 16.64 11.87
N GLY A 252 -8.73 17.32 12.36
CA GLY A 252 -9.25 18.55 11.75
C GLY A 252 -10.33 18.35 10.68
N ILE A 253 -10.84 17.13 10.48
CA ILE A 253 -11.96 16.90 9.57
C ILE A 253 -13.27 17.15 10.32
N PRO A 254 -14.18 18.03 9.85
CA PRO A 254 -15.46 18.26 10.53
C PRO A 254 -16.25 16.95 10.67
N GLU A 255 -16.79 16.71 11.88
CA GLU A 255 -17.54 15.49 12.20
C GLU A 255 -18.66 15.20 11.21
N GLU A 256 -19.43 16.23 10.86
CA GLU A 256 -20.53 16.12 9.90
C GLU A 256 -20.05 15.64 8.51
N THR A 257 -18.86 16.07 8.11
CA THR A 257 -18.26 15.63 6.83
C THR A 257 -17.93 14.14 6.88
N VAL A 258 -17.32 13.67 7.99
CA VAL A 258 -16.99 12.25 8.15
C VAL A 258 -18.26 11.39 8.18
N ARG A 259 -19.28 11.80 8.94
CA ARG A 259 -20.57 11.10 9.04
C ARG A 259 -21.24 10.99 7.68
N LYS A 260 -21.39 12.08 6.96
CA LYS A 260 -22.01 12.08 5.62
C LYS A 260 -21.27 11.17 4.63
N PHE A 261 -19.94 11.15 4.71
CA PHE A 261 -19.14 10.26 3.86
C PHE A 261 -19.39 8.79 4.20
N LEU A 262 -19.36 8.41 5.48
CA LEU A 262 -19.61 7.04 5.93
C LEU A 262 -21.03 6.58 5.62
N GLU A 263 -22.03 7.45 5.83
CA GLU A 263 -23.43 7.17 5.47
C GLU A 263 -23.60 6.92 3.97
N TYR A 264 -22.95 7.76 3.14
CA TYR A 264 -22.95 7.56 1.70
C TYR A 264 -22.28 6.25 1.31
N GLN A 265 -21.15 5.93 1.94
CA GLN A 265 -20.42 4.69 1.69
C GLN A 265 -21.27 3.46 2.04
N ILE A 266 -21.86 3.42 3.24
CA ILE A 266 -22.75 2.33 3.69
C ILE A 266 -23.92 2.14 2.70
N LEU A 267 -24.53 3.24 2.26
CA LEU A 267 -25.63 3.17 1.30
C LEU A 267 -25.16 2.66 -0.07
N SER A 268 -24.02 3.12 -0.53
CA SER A 268 -23.44 2.69 -1.81
C SER A 268 -23.11 1.20 -1.80
N ASP A 269 -22.50 0.70 -0.71
CA ASP A 269 -22.16 -0.70 -0.54
C ASP A 269 -23.42 -1.59 -0.49
N PHE A 270 -24.45 -1.12 0.20
CA PHE A 270 -25.74 -1.81 0.21
C PHE A 270 -26.34 -1.93 -1.21
N VAL A 271 -26.32 -0.85 -2.00
CA VAL A 271 -26.85 -0.85 -3.37
C VAL A 271 -26.00 -1.71 -4.30
N LEU A 272 -24.68 -1.69 -4.14
CA LEU A 272 -23.74 -2.47 -4.95
C LEU A 272 -23.59 -3.92 -4.46
N THR A 273 -24.24 -4.28 -3.35
CA THR A 273 -24.05 -5.58 -2.67
C THR A 273 -22.58 -5.85 -2.34
N ASN A 274 -21.83 -4.78 -2.03
CA ASN A 274 -20.45 -4.89 -1.62
C ASN A 274 -20.37 -5.35 -0.16
N THR A 275 -19.87 -6.57 0.05
CA THR A 275 -19.71 -7.18 1.38
C THR A 275 -18.26 -7.19 1.84
N ASP A 276 -17.34 -6.66 1.05
CA ASP A 276 -15.88 -6.69 1.28
C ASP A 276 -15.40 -5.40 1.99
N GLN A 277 -16.22 -4.84 2.88
CA GLN A 277 -15.80 -3.68 3.66
C GLN A 277 -14.93 -4.10 4.84
N HIS A 278 -13.68 -3.68 4.83
CA HIS A 278 -12.76 -3.83 5.94
C HIS A 278 -11.91 -2.55 6.11
N LEU A 279 -11.20 -2.45 7.23
CA LEU A 279 -10.42 -1.25 7.58
C LEU A 279 -9.10 -1.10 6.79
N ASN A 280 -8.69 -2.12 6.03
CA ASN A 280 -7.43 -2.09 5.26
C ASN A 280 -7.60 -1.41 3.90
#